data_5aed8cf766377cad8471d23705b5c3c5
#
_entry.id   5aed8cf766377cad8471d23705b5c3c5
#
_cell.length_a   1.000
_cell.length_b   1.000
_cell.length_c   1.000
_cell.angle_alpha   90.00
_cell.angle_beta   90.00
_cell.angle_gamma   90.00
#
_symmetry.space_group_name_H-M   'P 1'
#
loop_
_entity.id
_entity.type
_entity.pdbx_description
1 polymer ?
#
loop_
_entity_poly.entity_id
_entity_poly.type
_entity_poly.pdbx_seq_one_letter_code
_entity_poly.pdbx_strand_id
1 'polypeptide(L)'
;MGAYGGKDRYLAGMSRRLRVLLAEDQYLIREGTKTLLENEGSLDVAGVAADYDSVLAEARRLRPDAVLMDIKMPPGYSTEGIDAAHIIKREMPGTGIVMLSQHDDEVYVWRLLSRGVAGYGYLHKVRVGDVEQLVRAVEEVAAGGSVLDPHIVQRLVDHRSKKPGSPLAALTPAELDVLRRMAEGKSNAAVASTLSVSVATIERRINVLFQKLGLSEEADLNRRVSAVLIFLRESPPGF
;
A
#
# COMPACT_ATOMS: atom_id res chain seq x y z
N MET A 1 48.69 22.90 19.32
CA MET A 1 47.68 22.66 20.35
C MET A 1 46.34 23.02 19.74
N GLY A 2 45.44 22.20 19.45
CA GLY A 2 45.16 20.82 19.67
C GLY A 2 43.71 20.65 19.32
N ALA A 3 43.49 19.72 18.43
CA ALA A 3 42.19 19.19 17.98
C ALA A 3 41.23 18.91 19.14
N TYR A 4 39.93 18.99 18.86
CA TYR A 4 38.83 18.08 19.23
C TYR A 4 37.48 18.72 18.82
N GLY A 5 37.12 18.55 17.58
CA GLY A 5 35.82 18.96 17.05
C GLY A 5 35.30 17.86 16.11
N GLY A 6 35.17 16.62 16.60
CA GLY A 6 34.85 15.48 15.75
C GLY A 6 33.87 14.48 16.31
N LYS A 7 33.04 14.83 17.32
CA LYS A 7 32.07 13.88 17.91
C LYS A 7 30.59 14.25 17.70
N ASP A 8 30.28 15.45 17.23
CA ASP A 8 28.88 15.89 17.13
C ASP A 8 28.21 15.62 15.77
N ARG A 9 28.89 14.96 14.84
CA ARG A 9 28.32 14.60 13.52
C ARG A 9 27.72 13.21 13.43
N TYR A 10 27.85 12.37 14.46
CA TYR A 10 27.34 10.98 14.45
C TYR A 10 25.95 10.80 15.08
N LEU A 11 25.35 11.84 15.68
CA LEU A 11 24.05 11.75 16.34
C LEU A 11 22.88 12.35 15.53
N ALA A 12 23.10 12.81 14.30
CA ALA A 12 22.06 13.40 13.45
C ALA A 12 21.33 12.38 12.54
N GLY A 13 21.43 11.07 12.80
CA GLY A 13 20.90 10.00 11.95
C GLY A 13 20.07 8.93 12.66
N MET A 14 19.61 9.13 13.90
CA MET A 14 18.60 8.23 14.47
C MET A 14 17.23 8.63 13.93
N SER A 15 16.91 8.16 12.71
CA SER A 15 15.53 8.18 12.21
C SER A 15 14.63 7.55 13.28
N ARG A 16 13.62 8.28 13.73
CA ARG A 16 12.62 7.76 14.67
C ARG A 16 12.06 6.47 14.09
N ARG A 17 12.09 5.37 14.85
CA ARG A 17 11.44 4.13 14.46
C ARG A 17 9.95 4.38 14.22
N LEU A 18 9.42 3.84 13.12
CA LEU A 18 8.00 3.93 12.84
C LEU A 18 7.22 3.10 13.85
N ARG A 19 6.20 3.69 14.44
CA ARG A 19 5.32 3.06 15.42
C ARG A 19 4.22 2.31 14.70
N VAL A 20 4.16 1.00 14.90
CA VAL A 20 3.23 0.10 14.24
C VAL A 20 2.23 -0.48 15.22
N LEU A 21 0.95 -0.47 14.88
CA LEU A 21 -0.07 -1.28 15.52
C LEU A 21 -0.24 -2.57 14.71
N LEU A 22 -0.13 -3.73 15.35
CA LEU A 22 -0.36 -5.04 14.74
C LEU A 22 -1.74 -5.57 15.13
N ALA A 23 -2.61 -5.81 14.15
CA ALA A 23 -3.95 -6.35 14.34
C ALA A 23 -4.09 -7.72 13.68
N GLU A 24 -4.21 -8.76 14.51
CA GLU A 24 -4.27 -10.16 14.10
C GLU A 24 -4.99 -10.96 15.20
N ASP A 25 -6.04 -11.68 14.87
CA ASP A 25 -6.82 -12.45 15.84
C ASP A 25 -6.10 -13.73 16.28
N GLN A 26 -5.33 -14.36 15.38
CA GLN A 26 -4.63 -15.60 15.67
C GLN A 26 -3.38 -15.34 16.52
N TYR A 27 -3.42 -15.79 17.77
CA TYR A 27 -2.38 -15.53 18.77
C TYR A 27 -0.96 -15.87 18.27
N LEU A 28 -0.76 -17.06 17.70
CA LEU A 28 0.57 -17.49 17.25
C LEU A 28 1.09 -16.64 16.07
N ILE A 29 0.22 -16.26 15.15
CA ILE A 29 0.58 -15.40 14.02
C ILE A 29 0.92 -14.00 14.54
N ARG A 30 0.13 -13.47 15.45
CA ARG A 30 0.36 -12.16 16.06
C ARG A 30 1.70 -12.10 16.78
N GLU A 31 1.98 -13.05 17.71
CA GLU A 31 3.23 -13.07 18.46
C GLU A 31 4.45 -13.34 17.56
N GLY A 32 4.30 -14.23 16.56
CA GLY A 32 5.36 -14.49 15.59
C GLY A 32 5.69 -13.25 14.76
N THR A 33 4.68 -12.59 14.20
CA THR A 33 4.85 -11.38 13.40
C THR A 33 5.45 -10.24 14.24
N LYS A 34 4.96 -10.05 15.47
CA LYS A 34 5.51 -9.08 16.41
C LYS A 34 7.00 -9.32 16.65
N THR A 35 7.38 -10.55 17.00
CA THR A 35 8.78 -10.92 17.25
C THR A 35 9.67 -10.66 16.03
N LEU A 36 9.20 -11.01 14.83
CA LEU A 36 9.95 -10.77 13.59
C LEU A 36 10.17 -9.26 13.34
N LEU A 37 9.15 -8.45 13.51
CA LEU A 37 9.23 -6.99 13.31
C LEU A 37 10.14 -6.32 14.37
N GLU A 38 10.07 -6.74 15.63
CA GLU A 38 10.91 -6.21 16.71
C GLU A 38 12.40 -6.59 16.52
N ASN A 39 12.68 -7.81 16.04
CA ASN A 39 14.05 -8.26 15.76
C ASN A 39 14.70 -7.52 14.59
N GLU A 40 13.94 -7.08 13.60
CA GLU A 40 14.43 -6.29 12.47
C GLU A 40 14.94 -4.90 12.90
N GLY A 41 14.39 -4.36 13.97
CA GLY A 41 14.92 -3.17 14.66
C GLY A 41 14.61 -1.83 14.00
N SER A 42 14.01 -1.79 12.82
CA SER A 42 13.60 -0.55 12.12
C SER A 42 12.22 -0.05 12.56
N LEU A 43 11.37 -0.94 13.07
CA LEU A 43 10.02 -0.65 13.52
C LEU A 43 9.89 -0.78 15.05
N ASP A 44 8.90 -0.08 15.61
CA ASP A 44 8.46 -0.18 17.00
C ASP A 44 7.01 -0.71 17.02
N VAL A 45 6.80 -1.95 17.48
CA VAL A 45 5.44 -2.50 17.64
C VAL A 45 4.81 -1.89 18.89
N ALA A 46 4.21 -0.71 18.71
CA ALA A 46 3.65 0.10 19.78
C ALA A 46 2.44 -0.53 20.48
N GLY A 47 1.78 -1.51 19.84
CA GLY A 47 0.67 -2.24 20.41
C GLY A 47 0.16 -3.36 19.50
N VAL A 48 -0.73 -4.16 20.06
CA VAL A 48 -1.39 -5.27 19.36
C VAL A 48 -2.91 -5.23 19.59
N ALA A 49 -3.68 -5.74 18.64
CA ALA A 49 -5.12 -5.89 18.73
C ALA A 49 -5.55 -7.25 18.14
N ALA A 50 -6.70 -7.77 18.55
CA ALA A 50 -7.16 -9.09 18.15
C ALA A 50 -8.57 -9.10 17.52
N ASP A 51 -9.23 -7.96 17.49
CA ASP A 51 -10.60 -7.80 17.00
C ASP A 51 -10.87 -6.36 16.54
N TYR A 52 -12.01 -6.15 15.90
CA TYR A 52 -12.43 -4.87 15.35
C TYR A 52 -12.43 -3.72 16.38
N ASP A 53 -13.01 -3.94 17.56
CA ASP A 53 -13.16 -2.88 18.56
C ASP A 53 -11.80 -2.50 19.18
N SER A 54 -10.98 -3.51 19.49
CA SER A 54 -9.64 -3.29 20.03
C SER A 54 -8.71 -2.59 19.03
N VAL A 55 -8.81 -2.90 17.73
CA VAL A 55 -8.04 -2.19 16.69
C VAL A 55 -8.36 -0.70 16.71
N LEU A 56 -9.64 -0.33 16.71
CA LEU A 56 -10.03 1.09 16.69
C LEU A 56 -9.63 1.81 17.98
N ALA A 57 -9.81 1.15 19.14
CA ALA A 57 -9.42 1.70 20.43
C ALA A 57 -7.91 1.95 20.51
N GLU A 58 -7.11 0.95 20.14
CA GLU A 58 -5.64 1.04 20.16
C GLU A 58 -5.10 2.04 19.13
N ALA A 59 -5.66 2.10 17.93
CA ALA A 59 -5.27 3.08 16.93
C ALA A 59 -5.49 4.52 17.42
N ARG A 60 -6.62 4.80 18.03
CA ARG A 60 -6.93 6.12 18.63
C ARG A 60 -5.97 6.47 19.77
N ARG A 61 -5.68 5.51 20.64
CA ARG A 61 -4.79 5.66 21.80
C ARG A 61 -3.34 5.87 21.39
N LEU A 62 -2.85 5.05 20.46
CA LEU A 62 -1.44 5.00 20.10
C LEU A 62 -1.04 6.02 19.05
N ARG A 63 -1.98 6.43 18.18
CA ARG A 63 -1.68 7.27 17.01
C ARG A 63 -0.48 6.71 16.22
N PRO A 64 -0.54 5.47 15.72
CA PRO A 64 0.59 4.83 15.06
C PRO A 64 0.89 5.48 13.70
N ASP A 65 2.15 5.33 13.25
CA ASP A 65 2.56 5.75 11.91
C ASP A 65 1.96 4.79 10.84
N ALA A 66 1.82 3.50 11.20
CA ALA A 66 1.14 2.52 10.35
C ALA A 66 0.40 1.45 11.17
N VAL A 67 -0.57 0.80 10.53
CA VAL A 67 -1.26 -0.38 11.04
C VAL A 67 -1.04 -1.54 10.10
N LEU A 68 -0.53 -2.65 10.63
CA LEU A 68 -0.45 -3.94 9.94
C LEU A 68 -1.64 -4.77 10.39
N MET A 69 -2.55 -5.15 9.49
CA MET A 69 -3.89 -5.60 9.87
C MET A 69 -4.37 -6.79 9.04
N ASP A 70 -4.92 -7.82 9.70
CA ASP A 70 -5.69 -8.86 9.02
C ASP A 70 -7.04 -8.30 8.52
N ILE A 71 -7.56 -8.90 7.44
CA ILE A 71 -8.86 -8.57 6.89
C ILE A 71 -9.98 -9.14 7.75
N LYS A 72 -9.85 -10.41 8.13
CA LYS A 72 -10.88 -11.18 8.82
C LYS A 72 -10.58 -11.26 10.30
N MET A 73 -11.31 -10.53 11.09
CA MET A 73 -11.19 -10.52 12.55
C MET A 73 -12.56 -10.67 13.21
N PRO A 74 -12.62 -11.04 14.50
CA PRO A 74 -13.86 -10.98 15.25
C PRO A 74 -14.54 -9.60 15.17
N PRO A 75 -15.89 -9.54 15.25
CA PRO A 75 -16.82 -10.63 15.59
C PRO A 75 -17.29 -11.47 14.38
N GLY A 76 -17.26 -10.94 13.16
CA GLY A 76 -17.93 -11.55 12.00
C GLY A 76 -17.00 -12.37 11.09
N TYR A 77 -15.68 -12.21 11.20
CA TYR A 77 -14.68 -12.86 10.34
C TYR A 77 -14.89 -12.63 8.84
N SER A 78 -15.30 -11.43 8.47
CA SER A 78 -15.69 -11.03 7.12
C SER A 78 -14.79 -9.94 6.55
N THR A 79 -15.07 -8.68 6.89
CA THR A 79 -14.38 -7.50 6.34
C THR A 79 -14.00 -6.48 7.43
N GLU A 80 -13.99 -6.91 8.67
CA GLU A 80 -13.80 -6.05 9.85
C GLU A 80 -12.52 -5.23 9.74
N GLY A 81 -11.41 -5.84 9.28
CA GLY A 81 -10.16 -5.12 9.06
C GLY A 81 -10.29 -4.01 8.02
N ILE A 82 -11.02 -4.25 6.93
CA ILE A 82 -11.25 -3.22 5.89
C ILE A 82 -12.11 -2.09 6.44
N ASP A 83 -13.14 -2.41 7.20
CA ASP A 83 -14.01 -1.42 7.80
C ASP A 83 -13.27 -0.57 8.86
N ALA A 84 -12.42 -1.23 9.68
CA ALA A 84 -11.52 -0.55 10.61
C ALA A 84 -10.52 0.35 9.86
N ALA A 85 -9.92 -0.15 8.78
CA ALA A 85 -8.98 0.62 7.95
C ALA A 85 -9.61 1.93 7.43
N HIS A 86 -10.85 1.87 6.93
CA HIS A 86 -11.58 3.04 6.46
C HIS A 86 -11.87 4.05 7.58
N ILE A 87 -12.18 3.59 8.79
CA ILE A 87 -12.40 4.45 9.95
C ILE A 87 -11.09 5.11 10.37
N ILE A 88 -10.01 4.31 10.50
CA ILE A 88 -8.69 4.81 10.85
C ILE A 88 -8.22 5.89 9.87
N LYS A 89 -8.32 5.64 8.55
CA LYS A 89 -7.95 6.62 7.52
C LYS A 89 -8.78 7.90 7.57
N ARG A 90 -10.07 7.81 7.90
CA ARG A 90 -10.92 8.98 8.07
C ARG A 90 -10.55 9.81 9.29
N GLU A 91 -10.23 9.16 10.42
CA GLU A 91 -9.89 9.81 11.68
C GLU A 91 -8.42 10.24 11.75
N MET A 92 -7.55 9.51 11.09
CA MET A 92 -6.09 9.67 11.07
C MET A 92 -5.54 9.51 9.65
N PRO A 93 -5.72 10.50 8.75
CA PRO A 93 -5.35 10.39 7.33
C PRO A 93 -3.86 10.09 7.08
N GLY A 94 -3.00 10.51 8.01
CA GLY A 94 -1.55 10.28 7.95
C GLY A 94 -1.11 8.86 8.32
N THR A 95 -1.99 8.05 8.95
CA THR A 95 -1.64 6.66 9.31
C THR A 95 -1.67 5.76 8.08
N GLY A 96 -0.55 5.07 7.78
CA GLY A 96 -0.49 4.04 6.73
C GLY A 96 -1.24 2.76 7.16
N ILE A 97 -1.80 2.02 6.20
CA ILE A 97 -2.47 0.75 6.46
C ILE A 97 -1.91 -0.32 5.55
N VAL A 98 -1.37 -1.40 6.11
CA VAL A 98 -1.00 -2.60 5.35
C VAL A 98 -1.97 -3.72 5.72
N MET A 99 -2.78 -4.14 4.75
CA MET A 99 -3.65 -5.30 4.92
C MET A 99 -2.87 -6.58 4.63
N LEU A 100 -3.00 -7.56 5.52
CA LEU A 100 -2.51 -8.92 5.32
C LEU A 100 -3.68 -9.85 5.03
N SER A 101 -3.65 -10.55 3.91
CA SER A 101 -4.71 -11.48 3.50
C SER A 101 -4.19 -12.89 3.30
N GLN A 102 -4.97 -13.88 3.70
CA GLN A 102 -4.74 -15.28 3.33
C GLN A 102 -5.41 -15.65 2.00
N HIS A 103 -6.23 -14.76 1.45
CA HIS A 103 -7.05 -15.01 0.27
C HIS A 103 -6.72 -14.04 -0.86
N ASP A 104 -6.68 -14.57 -2.09
CA ASP A 104 -6.54 -13.80 -3.33
C ASP A 104 -7.89 -13.20 -3.77
N ASP A 105 -8.71 -12.72 -2.84
CA ASP A 105 -10.03 -12.22 -3.16
C ASP A 105 -9.96 -10.74 -3.58
N GLU A 106 -10.18 -10.50 -4.85
CA GLU A 106 -10.19 -9.17 -5.46
C GLU A 106 -11.22 -8.23 -4.82
N VAL A 107 -12.28 -8.80 -4.27
CA VAL A 107 -13.37 -8.06 -3.58
C VAL A 107 -12.83 -7.25 -2.43
N TYR A 108 -11.94 -7.84 -1.63
CA TYR A 108 -11.34 -7.16 -0.49
C TYR A 108 -10.47 -5.98 -0.93
N VAL A 109 -9.69 -6.18 -2.00
CA VAL A 109 -8.86 -5.11 -2.57
C VAL A 109 -9.73 -3.96 -3.08
N TRP A 110 -10.82 -4.28 -3.83
CA TRP A 110 -11.75 -3.27 -4.31
C TRP A 110 -12.41 -2.50 -3.18
N ARG A 111 -12.88 -3.19 -2.17
CA ARG A 111 -13.51 -2.58 -1.01
C ARG A 111 -12.52 -1.67 -0.28
N LEU A 112 -11.29 -2.16 -0.03
CA LEU A 112 -10.22 -1.39 0.61
C LEU A 112 -9.92 -0.09 -0.14
N LEU A 113 -9.69 -0.21 -1.46
CA LEU A 113 -9.22 0.90 -2.29
C LEU A 113 -10.37 1.77 -2.85
N SER A 114 -11.63 1.48 -2.50
CA SER A 114 -12.80 2.20 -2.99
C SER A 114 -12.80 3.71 -2.69
N ARG A 115 -12.06 4.13 -1.66
CA ARG A 115 -11.94 5.52 -1.20
C ARG A 115 -10.60 6.16 -1.49
N GLY A 116 -9.74 5.49 -2.23
CA GLY A 116 -8.39 5.96 -2.58
C GLY A 116 -7.34 4.90 -2.31
N VAL A 117 -6.14 5.11 -2.83
CA VAL A 117 -5.01 4.15 -2.69
C VAL A 117 -3.90 4.68 -1.78
N ALA A 118 -3.84 6.00 -1.55
CA ALA A 118 -2.76 6.63 -0.82
C ALA A 118 -2.67 6.14 0.63
N GLY A 119 -1.50 5.64 1.01
CA GLY A 119 -1.22 5.09 2.33
C GLY A 119 -1.93 3.75 2.60
N TYR A 120 -2.30 3.00 1.54
CA TYR A 120 -2.78 1.62 1.66
C TYR A 120 -1.80 0.63 1.04
N GLY A 121 -1.55 -0.46 1.75
CA GLY A 121 -0.87 -1.65 1.29
C GLY A 121 -1.79 -2.88 1.32
N TYR A 122 -1.57 -3.81 0.40
CA TYR A 122 -2.22 -5.10 0.39
C TYR A 122 -1.21 -6.19 0.05
N LEU A 123 -0.95 -7.08 0.99
CA LEU A 123 -0.01 -8.20 0.85
C LEU A 123 -0.71 -9.52 1.13
N HIS A 124 -0.30 -10.55 0.39
CA HIS A 124 -0.79 -11.91 0.63
C HIS A 124 0.11 -12.62 1.65
N LYS A 125 -0.44 -13.07 2.81
CA LYS A 125 0.33 -13.67 3.93
C LYS A 125 1.29 -14.78 3.49
N VAL A 126 0.84 -15.67 2.58
CA VAL A 126 1.67 -16.79 2.09
C VAL A 126 2.79 -16.36 1.15
N ARG A 127 2.69 -15.18 0.53
CA ARG A 127 3.69 -14.65 -0.41
C ARG A 127 4.67 -13.68 0.22
N VAL A 128 4.49 -13.32 1.48
CA VAL A 128 5.49 -12.59 2.24
C VAL A 128 6.67 -13.54 2.48
N GLY A 129 7.76 -13.33 1.74
CA GLY A 129 8.94 -14.21 1.75
C GLY A 129 9.89 -13.94 2.90
N ASP A 130 9.92 -12.71 3.39
CA ASP A 130 10.81 -12.23 4.43
C ASP A 130 10.18 -11.05 5.21
N VAL A 131 10.76 -10.73 6.36
CA VAL A 131 10.30 -9.64 7.22
C VAL A 131 10.58 -8.28 6.58
N GLU A 132 11.63 -8.15 5.80
CA GLU A 132 12.01 -6.92 5.10
C GLU A 132 10.93 -6.48 4.11
N GLN A 133 10.17 -7.41 3.54
CA GLN A 133 9.02 -7.07 2.69
C GLN A 133 7.91 -6.38 3.50
N LEU A 134 7.64 -6.86 4.72
CA LEU A 134 6.69 -6.20 5.62
C LEU A 134 7.18 -4.81 6.04
N VAL A 135 8.45 -4.70 6.38
CA VAL A 135 9.08 -3.43 6.77
C VAL A 135 8.96 -2.41 5.64
N ARG A 136 9.39 -2.76 4.43
CA ARG A 136 9.27 -1.88 3.26
C ARG A 136 7.83 -1.46 2.98
N ALA A 137 6.87 -2.37 3.14
CA ALA A 137 5.47 -2.05 2.96
C ALA A 137 4.97 -1.05 4.01
N VAL A 138 5.36 -1.22 5.27
CA VAL A 138 5.04 -0.30 6.37
C VAL A 138 5.65 1.08 6.11
N GLU A 139 6.93 1.14 5.74
CA GLU A 139 7.62 2.40 5.42
C GLU A 139 6.95 3.15 4.27
N GLU A 140 6.61 2.44 3.19
CA GLU A 140 5.97 3.04 2.01
C GLU A 140 4.59 3.61 2.33
N VAL A 141 3.73 2.87 3.06
CA VAL A 141 2.39 3.38 3.41
C VAL A 141 2.44 4.48 4.46
N ALA A 142 3.40 4.45 5.39
CA ALA A 142 3.62 5.52 6.36
C ALA A 142 4.08 6.82 5.69
N ALA A 143 4.82 6.72 4.58
CA ALA A 143 5.18 7.85 3.73
C ALA A 143 4.03 8.32 2.80
N GLY A 144 2.85 7.71 2.87
CA GLY A 144 1.69 8.02 2.03
C GLY A 144 1.70 7.32 0.66
N GLY A 145 2.67 6.47 0.38
CA GLY A 145 2.73 5.63 -0.81
C GLY A 145 1.74 4.47 -0.76
N SER A 146 1.85 3.54 -1.71
CA SER A 146 0.94 2.38 -1.79
C SER A 146 1.70 1.13 -2.23
N VAL A 147 1.37 -0.01 -1.61
CA VAL A 147 1.98 -1.30 -1.91
C VAL A 147 0.88 -2.32 -2.22
N LEU A 148 0.92 -2.90 -3.41
CA LEU A 148 0.00 -3.97 -3.81
C LEU A 148 0.79 -5.20 -4.23
N ASP A 149 0.34 -6.38 -3.78
CA ASP A 149 0.88 -7.66 -4.24
C ASP A 149 0.76 -7.76 -5.78
N PRO A 150 1.84 -8.08 -6.51
CA PRO A 150 1.84 -8.14 -7.97
C PRO A 150 0.78 -9.08 -8.57
N HIS A 151 0.47 -10.19 -7.91
CA HIS A 151 -0.60 -11.10 -8.34
C HIS A 151 -1.98 -10.45 -8.26
N ILE A 152 -2.23 -9.69 -7.22
CA ILE A 152 -3.48 -8.94 -7.07
C ILE A 152 -3.60 -7.92 -8.20
N VAL A 153 -2.52 -7.17 -8.48
CA VAL A 153 -2.49 -6.23 -9.60
C VAL A 153 -2.78 -6.94 -10.93
N GLN A 154 -2.15 -8.11 -11.17
CA GLN A 154 -2.39 -8.90 -12.39
C GLN A 154 -3.87 -9.28 -12.53
N ARG A 155 -4.49 -9.81 -11.48
CA ARG A 155 -5.89 -10.21 -11.49
C ARG A 155 -6.85 -9.04 -11.70
N LEU A 156 -6.58 -7.92 -11.02
CA LEU A 156 -7.34 -6.68 -11.23
C LEU A 156 -7.29 -6.22 -12.69
N VAL A 157 -6.20 -6.44 -13.40
CA VAL A 157 -6.04 -6.13 -14.82
C VAL A 157 -6.77 -7.11 -15.72
N ASP A 158 -6.64 -8.40 -15.47
CA ASP A 158 -7.22 -9.44 -16.31
C ASP A 158 -8.77 -9.38 -16.31
N HIS A 159 -9.36 -8.96 -15.20
CA HIS A 159 -10.81 -8.72 -15.10
C HIS A 159 -11.29 -7.54 -15.94
N ARG A 160 -10.42 -6.57 -16.21
CA ARG A 160 -10.75 -5.30 -16.89
C ARG A 160 -10.73 -5.37 -18.40
N SER A 161 -9.89 -6.21 -18.98
CA SER A 161 -9.76 -6.32 -20.44
C SER A 161 -11.04 -6.81 -21.14
N LYS A 162 -12.08 -7.17 -20.37
CA LYS A 162 -13.33 -7.78 -20.86
C LYS A 162 -14.57 -6.87 -20.88
N LYS A 163 -14.49 -5.58 -20.45
CA LYS A 163 -15.66 -4.69 -20.43
C LYS A 163 -15.67 -3.70 -21.62
N PRO A 164 -16.69 -3.73 -22.50
CA PRO A 164 -16.94 -2.66 -23.47
C PRO A 164 -17.25 -1.34 -22.75
N GLY A 165 -16.56 -0.24 -23.12
CA GLY A 165 -16.82 1.10 -22.58
C GLY A 165 -15.92 1.56 -21.44
N SER A 166 -14.94 0.76 -21.00
CA SER A 166 -13.93 1.18 -20.02
C SER A 166 -12.99 2.24 -20.61
N PRO A 167 -12.67 3.35 -19.90
CA PRO A 167 -11.58 4.26 -20.28
C PRO A 167 -10.27 3.55 -20.56
N LEU A 168 -10.03 2.40 -19.92
CA LEU A 168 -8.85 1.57 -20.14
C LEU A 168 -8.85 0.90 -21.52
N ALA A 169 -10.00 0.74 -22.17
CA ALA A 169 -10.07 0.19 -23.53
C ALA A 169 -9.37 1.10 -24.56
N ALA A 170 -9.17 2.39 -24.24
CA ALA A 170 -8.40 3.33 -25.05
C ALA A 170 -6.87 3.13 -24.95
N LEU A 171 -6.41 2.36 -23.96
CA LEU A 171 -4.98 2.14 -23.72
C LEU A 171 -4.48 0.96 -24.58
N THR A 172 -3.30 1.14 -25.14
CA THR A 172 -2.56 0.03 -25.78
C THR A 172 -2.05 -0.96 -24.72
N PRO A 173 -1.73 -2.22 -25.09
CA PRO A 173 -1.13 -3.17 -24.15
C PRO A 173 0.11 -2.64 -23.44
N ALA A 174 0.96 -1.88 -24.15
CA ALA A 174 2.18 -1.29 -23.57
C ALA A 174 1.89 -0.16 -22.58
N GLU A 175 0.84 0.65 -22.80
CA GLU A 175 0.41 1.69 -21.87
C GLU A 175 -0.26 1.07 -20.63
N LEU A 176 -1.05 0.02 -20.83
CA LEU A 176 -1.68 -0.72 -19.75
C LEU A 176 -0.64 -1.40 -18.84
N ASP A 177 0.45 -1.92 -19.44
CA ASP A 177 1.55 -2.53 -18.68
C ASP A 177 2.32 -1.48 -17.85
N VAL A 178 2.53 -0.28 -18.39
CA VAL A 178 3.08 0.85 -17.63
C VAL A 178 2.15 1.21 -16.46
N LEU A 179 0.84 1.33 -16.70
CA LEU A 179 -0.14 1.67 -15.67
C LEU A 179 -0.21 0.60 -14.56
N ARG A 180 -0.08 -0.67 -14.93
CA ARG A 180 0.05 -1.78 -13.98
C ARG A 180 1.24 -1.61 -13.06
N ARG A 181 2.43 -1.33 -13.62
CA ARG A 181 3.65 -1.11 -12.82
C ARG A 181 3.56 0.13 -11.92
N MET A 182 2.85 1.16 -12.39
CA MET A 182 2.55 2.31 -11.55
C MET A 182 1.66 1.94 -10.35
N ALA A 183 0.67 1.09 -10.55
CA ALA A 183 -0.22 0.58 -9.50
C ALA A 183 0.52 -0.33 -8.49
N GLU A 184 1.59 -1.02 -8.94
CA GLU A 184 2.53 -1.74 -8.06
C GLU A 184 3.41 -0.80 -7.21
N GLY A 185 3.27 0.52 -7.31
CA GLY A 185 4.10 1.50 -6.60
C GLY A 185 5.48 1.76 -7.20
N LYS A 186 5.81 1.18 -8.36
CA LYS A 186 7.14 1.33 -8.99
C LYS A 186 7.38 2.76 -9.47
N SER A 187 8.57 3.28 -9.22
CA SER A 187 9.05 4.53 -9.82
C SER A 187 9.24 4.40 -11.33
N ASN A 188 9.30 5.51 -12.07
CA ASN A 188 9.54 5.49 -13.52
C ASN A 188 10.85 4.76 -13.89
N ALA A 189 11.90 4.90 -13.07
CA ALA A 189 13.15 4.19 -13.25
C ALA A 189 12.99 2.67 -13.07
N ALA A 190 12.24 2.23 -12.06
CA ALA A 190 11.95 0.81 -11.83
C ALA A 190 11.06 0.22 -12.94
N VAL A 191 10.06 0.98 -13.43
CA VAL A 191 9.26 0.58 -14.59
C VAL A 191 10.12 0.43 -15.83
N ALA A 192 10.98 1.40 -16.11
CA ALA A 192 11.90 1.39 -17.25
C ALA A 192 12.83 0.16 -17.23
N SER A 193 13.41 -0.13 -16.06
CA SER A 193 14.24 -1.33 -15.85
C SER A 193 13.45 -2.62 -16.08
N THR A 194 12.23 -2.72 -15.52
CA THR A 194 11.38 -3.91 -15.66
C THR A 194 10.97 -4.18 -17.11
N LEU A 195 10.70 -3.12 -17.88
CA LEU A 195 10.26 -3.22 -19.28
C LEU A 195 11.41 -3.13 -20.29
N SER A 196 12.65 -3.06 -19.84
CA SER A 196 13.86 -2.97 -20.66
C SER A 196 13.81 -1.81 -21.66
N VAL A 197 13.35 -0.64 -21.23
CA VAL A 197 13.28 0.60 -22.01
C VAL A 197 13.90 1.77 -21.24
N SER A 198 14.10 2.92 -21.93
CA SER A 198 14.63 4.13 -21.26
C SER A 198 13.56 4.79 -20.38
N VAL A 199 14.00 5.50 -19.34
CA VAL A 199 13.11 6.31 -18.46
C VAL A 199 12.33 7.34 -19.29
N ALA A 200 12.98 8.00 -20.25
CA ALA A 200 12.32 8.95 -21.15
C ALA A 200 11.19 8.30 -21.99
N THR A 201 11.34 7.02 -22.36
CA THR A 201 10.27 6.26 -23.04
C THR A 201 9.08 6.04 -22.11
N ILE A 202 9.33 5.73 -20.84
CA ILE A 202 8.28 5.55 -19.83
C ILE A 202 7.55 6.87 -19.57
N GLU A 203 8.25 7.97 -19.38
CA GLU A 203 7.67 9.30 -19.17
C GLU A 203 6.76 9.72 -20.33
N ARG A 204 7.19 9.51 -21.57
CA ARG A 204 6.37 9.76 -22.74
C ARG A 204 5.11 8.89 -22.76
N ARG A 205 5.22 7.59 -22.44
CA ARG A 205 4.05 6.69 -22.38
C ARG A 205 3.09 7.09 -21.25
N ILE A 206 3.60 7.51 -20.09
CA ILE A 206 2.78 8.02 -18.99
C ILE A 206 2.00 9.28 -19.40
N ASN A 207 2.64 10.20 -20.10
CA ASN A 207 1.95 11.41 -20.59
C ASN A 207 0.82 11.08 -21.56
N VAL A 208 1.06 10.17 -22.52
CA VAL A 208 0.03 9.71 -23.46
C VAL A 208 -1.10 8.98 -22.73
N LEU A 209 -0.77 8.14 -21.75
CA LEU A 209 -1.72 7.45 -20.89
C LEU A 209 -2.60 8.44 -20.13
N PHE A 210 -2.04 9.49 -19.53
CA PHE A 210 -2.81 10.52 -18.84
C PHE A 210 -3.78 11.26 -19.79
N GLN A 211 -3.34 11.59 -20.99
CA GLN A 211 -4.22 12.18 -22.02
C GLN A 211 -5.39 11.27 -22.39
N LYS A 212 -5.12 9.98 -22.63
CA LYS A 212 -6.16 8.98 -22.97
C LYS A 212 -7.14 8.74 -21.84
N LEU A 213 -6.71 8.87 -20.58
CA LEU A 213 -7.56 8.79 -19.40
C LEU A 213 -8.28 10.11 -19.07
N GLY A 214 -8.09 11.16 -19.85
CA GLY A 214 -8.73 12.47 -19.63
C GLY A 214 -8.18 13.22 -18.41
N LEU A 215 -6.95 12.91 -17.97
CA LEU A 215 -6.32 13.58 -16.83
C LEU A 215 -5.64 14.86 -17.32
N SER A 216 -6.27 15.99 -17.08
CA SER A 216 -5.76 17.33 -17.40
C SER A 216 -4.61 17.76 -16.49
N GLU A 217 -3.90 18.86 -16.86
CA GLU A 217 -2.79 19.43 -16.08
C GLU A 217 -3.26 20.35 -14.95
N GLU A 218 -4.41 20.13 -14.36
CA GLU A 218 -4.85 20.90 -13.20
C GLU A 218 -3.91 20.70 -12.02
N ALA A 219 -3.49 21.81 -11.40
CA ALA A 219 -2.39 21.87 -10.45
C ALA A 219 -2.62 21.09 -9.15
N ASP A 220 -3.87 20.78 -8.80
CA ASP A 220 -4.25 20.13 -7.54
C ASP A 220 -4.42 18.60 -7.64
N LEU A 221 -4.28 18.02 -8.83
CA LEU A 221 -4.47 16.59 -9.05
C LEU A 221 -3.15 15.86 -9.27
N ASN A 222 -2.81 14.96 -8.35
CA ASN A 222 -1.74 14.00 -8.60
C ASN A 222 -2.19 13.01 -9.70
N ARG A 223 -1.88 13.32 -10.96
CA ARG A 223 -2.28 12.55 -12.17
C ARG A 223 -1.90 11.08 -12.07
N ARG A 224 -0.78 10.76 -11.41
CA ARG A 224 -0.35 9.39 -11.19
C ARG A 224 -1.33 8.63 -10.29
N VAL A 225 -1.71 9.23 -9.17
CA VAL A 225 -2.71 8.67 -8.25
C VAL A 225 -4.06 8.55 -8.94
N SER A 226 -4.49 9.57 -9.69
CA SER A 226 -5.75 9.56 -10.44
C SER A 226 -5.79 8.46 -11.50
N ALA A 227 -4.70 8.24 -12.23
CA ALA A 227 -4.60 7.15 -13.22
C ALA A 227 -4.70 5.77 -12.54
N VAL A 228 -4.02 5.58 -11.42
CA VAL A 228 -4.11 4.36 -10.62
C VAL A 228 -5.54 4.19 -10.07
N LEU A 229 -6.19 5.24 -9.61
CA LEU A 229 -7.58 5.19 -9.15
C LEU A 229 -8.56 4.84 -10.27
N ILE A 230 -8.42 5.43 -11.47
CA ILE A 230 -9.21 5.03 -12.63
C ILE A 230 -8.96 3.57 -12.95
N PHE A 231 -7.70 3.17 -12.98
CA PHE A 231 -7.30 1.77 -13.15
C PHE A 231 -7.97 0.89 -12.11
N LEU A 232 -8.06 1.29 -10.88
CA LEU A 232 -8.70 0.56 -9.80
C LEU A 232 -10.25 0.67 -9.79
N ARG A 233 -10.87 1.73 -10.22
CA ARG A 233 -12.35 1.95 -10.23
C ARG A 233 -13.08 1.24 -11.36
N GLU A 234 -12.44 1.06 -12.49
CA GLU A 234 -13.02 0.46 -13.69
C GLU A 234 -13.30 -1.04 -13.58
N SER A 235 -12.93 -1.68 -12.50
CA SER A 235 -13.37 -3.04 -12.24
C SER A 235 -14.77 -3.08 -11.67
N PRO A 236 -15.54 -4.08 -12.00
CA PRO A 236 -16.89 -4.20 -11.51
C PRO A 236 -16.84 -4.36 -9.99
N PRO A 237 -17.69 -3.65 -9.27
CA PRO A 237 -18.11 -4.18 -8.00
C PRO A 237 -18.84 -5.48 -8.33
N GLY A 238 -18.24 -6.57 -8.06
CA GLY A 238 -18.91 -7.85 -8.08
C GLY A 238 -19.76 -7.93 -6.83
N PHE A 239 -20.89 -7.14 -6.81
CA PHE A 239 -21.89 -7.41 -5.74
C PHE A 239 -23.07 -6.47 -5.91
#